data_825a746537d71a96d1f7031d651407e1
#
_entry.id   825a746537d71a96d1f7031d651407e1
#
_cell.length_a   1.000
_cell.length_b   1.000
_cell.length_c   1.000
_cell.angle_alpha   90.00
_cell.angle_beta   90.00
_cell.angle_gamma   90.00
#
_symmetry.space_group_name_H-M   'P 1'
#
loop_
_entity.id
_entity.type
_entity.pdbx_description
1 polymer ?
#
loop_
_entity_poly.entity_id
_entity_poly.type
_entity_poly.pdbx_seq_one_letter_code
_entity_poly.pdbx_strand_id
1 'polypeptide(L)'
;MAQDPIFQNLEQVHTYGSPLGSRAKSLSEAMKGFRLGTSGPKTLQPNLERNGYTFFVRPQLNLSAKNCLRVRQLFRLLTDKVNSIPTFCRTTLDPRLYITPSENCRTSLIDNDNPFIPILTNCCVSVSGWPDLTTPSWTSSEGMRREAYSIVDGVMENYEAFDLDVSFFNMQDEPISQLFYTWEKYATLVFEGKCHPYPDFIAFNEIDYNTRIYRLVMDKTDTYVSKIACCGIAYPISLPSGDYANFRQDTPLEAKKDITIRFRCLGAVYYDDIALQEFNETVRQFNERLDTEVSEGMLGSKSSSFYQVPVEHRQAFSFLLPYIDINTLELKWYADLSKPENKVAYDYLNKLKESEYYKPMQGVLADVQPKIINQTGAREVLV
;
A
#
# COMPACT_ATOMS: atom_id res chain seq x y z
N MET A 1 -46.88 7.01 20.35
CA MET A 1 -46.62 5.62 20.78
C MET A 1 -45.48 5.12 19.90
N ALA A 2 -44.33 4.81 20.48
CA ALA A 2 -43.26 4.15 19.74
C ALA A 2 -43.78 2.74 19.38
N GLN A 3 -43.87 2.41 18.12
CA GLN A 3 -44.19 1.06 17.65
C GLN A 3 -43.11 0.10 18.18
N ASP A 4 -43.55 -1.06 18.66
CA ASP A 4 -42.67 -2.10 19.12
C ASP A 4 -41.67 -2.44 17.99
N PRO A 5 -40.36 -2.48 18.25
CA PRO A 5 -39.34 -2.75 17.21
C PRO A 5 -39.57 -4.08 16.48
N ILE A 6 -40.28 -5.02 17.08
CA ILE A 6 -40.69 -6.28 16.44
C ILE A 6 -41.68 -6.04 15.31
N PHE A 7 -42.68 -5.17 15.52
CA PHE A 7 -43.66 -4.84 14.49
C PHE A 7 -43.04 -4.04 13.33
N GLN A 8 -42.13 -3.12 13.62
CA GLN A 8 -41.41 -2.39 12.58
C GLN A 8 -40.56 -3.32 11.70
N ASN A 9 -39.90 -4.32 12.29
CA ASN A 9 -39.14 -5.31 11.53
C ASN A 9 -40.04 -6.19 10.65
N LEU A 10 -41.19 -6.64 11.18
CA LEU A 10 -42.18 -7.40 10.41
C LEU A 10 -42.73 -6.59 9.22
N GLU A 11 -43.06 -5.32 9.46
CA GLU A 11 -43.59 -4.44 8.43
C GLU A 11 -42.54 -4.18 7.32
N GLN A 12 -41.29 -3.98 7.69
CA GLN A 12 -40.18 -3.84 6.71
C GLN A 12 -39.95 -5.11 5.88
N VAL A 13 -40.06 -6.29 6.47
CA VAL A 13 -39.94 -7.56 5.75
C VAL A 13 -41.07 -7.75 4.75
N HIS A 14 -42.30 -7.39 5.12
CA HIS A 14 -43.46 -7.53 4.25
C HIS A 14 -43.54 -6.45 3.16
N THR A 15 -43.16 -5.21 3.48
CA THR A 15 -43.39 -4.08 2.60
C THR A 15 -42.23 -3.84 1.59
N TYR A 16 -40.99 -4.01 2.05
CA TYR A 16 -39.81 -3.62 1.25
C TYR A 16 -38.94 -4.80 0.80
N GLY A 17 -39.20 -6.01 1.29
CA GLY A 17 -38.33 -7.15 1.06
C GLY A 17 -36.93 -6.96 1.67
N SER A 18 -36.12 -8.00 1.66
CA SER A 18 -34.70 -7.87 2.04
C SER A 18 -33.86 -7.64 0.78
N PRO A 19 -32.89 -6.71 0.76
CA PRO A 19 -31.96 -6.56 -0.35
C PRO A 19 -31.17 -7.84 -0.65
N LEU A 20 -31.12 -8.79 0.28
CA LEU A 20 -30.51 -10.12 0.14
C LEU A 20 -31.54 -11.26 0.00
N GLY A 21 -32.80 -10.92 -0.18
CA GLY A 21 -33.89 -11.87 -0.18
C GLY A 21 -34.51 -12.13 1.22
N SER A 22 -35.81 -12.34 1.27
CA SER A 22 -36.57 -12.53 2.51
C SER A 22 -36.07 -13.70 3.36
N ARG A 23 -35.56 -14.76 2.75
CA ARG A 23 -35.06 -15.94 3.45
C ARG A 23 -33.81 -15.65 4.29
N ALA A 24 -32.84 -14.91 3.78
CA ALA A 24 -31.60 -14.61 4.50
C ALA A 24 -31.85 -13.73 5.72
N LYS A 25 -32.76 -12.74 5.60
CA LYS A 25 -33.13 -11.87 6.70
C LYS A 25 -33.90 -12.61 7.78
N SER A 26 -34.89 -13.39 7.39
CA SER A 26 -35.73 -14.19 8.31
C SER A 26 -34.88 -15.20 9.10
N LEU A 27 -33.93 -15.87 8.45
CA LEU A 27 -33.04 -16.83 9.11
C LEU A 27 -32.11 -16.13 10.12
N SER A 28 -31.54 -15.00 9.75
CA SER A 28 -30.68 -14.21 10.60
C SER A 28 -31.37 -13.69 11.86
N GLU A 29 -32.63 -13.28 11.74
CA GLU A 29 -33.42 -12.83 12.86
C GLU A 29 -33.83 -13.99 13.77
N ALA A 30 -34.16 -15.15 13.21
CA ALA A 30 -34.52 -16.33 13.97
C ALA A 30 -33.37 -16.87 14.84
N MET A 31 -32.14 -16.77 14.31
CA MET A 31 -30.94 -17.20 15.03
C MET A 31 -30.45 -16.18 16.08
N LYS A 32 -31.09 -15.03 16.23
CA LYS A 32 -30.74 -13.95 17.19
C LYS A 32 -29.25 -13.50 17.07
N GLY A 33 -28.64 -13.70 15.92
CA GLY A 33 -27.27 -13.29 15.61
C GLY A 33 -27.20 -11.88 15.01
N PHE A 34 -26.08 -11.63 14.29
CA PHE A 34 -25.94 -10.42 13.50
C PHE A 34 -26.97 -10.37 12.38
N ARG A 35 -27.55 -9.19 12.14
CA ARG A 35 -28.52 -8.93 11.07
C ARG A 35 -27.83 -8.31 9.85
N LEU A 36 -28.25 -8.73 8.67
CA LEU A 36 -27.86 -8.07 7.44
C LEU A 36 -28.83 -6.93 7.16
N GLY A 37 -28.32 -5.69 7.07
CA GLY A 37 -29.18 -4.53 6.80
C GLY A 37 -28.43 -3.21 6.96
N THR A 38 -29.15 -2.11 6.84
CA THR A 38 -28.56 -0.76 6.88
C THR A 38 -28.79 -0.01 8.19
N SER A 39 -29.60 -0.53 9.10
CA SER A 39 -29.94 0.15 10.36
C SER A 39 -30.29 -0.82 11.49
N GLY A 40 -29.98 -0.43 12.70
CA GLY A 40 -30.29 -1.13 13.94
C GLY A 40 -29.08 -1.74 14.65
N PRO A 41 -29.23 -2.11 15.93
CA PRO A 41 -28.19 -2.76 16.71
C PRO A 41 -27.85 -4.15 16.12
N LYS A 42 -26.59 -4.53 16.14
CA LYS A 42 -26.08 -5.79 15.57
C LYS A 42 -26.31 -5.96 14.05
N THR A 43 -26.40 -4.86 13.31
CA THR A 43 -26.53 -4.90 11.87
C THR A 43 -25.15 -4.99 11.21
N LEU A 44 -24.95 -5.98 10.35
CA LEU A 44 -23.80 -6.07 9.47
C LEU A 44 -24.10 -5.31 8.18
N GLN A 45 -23.27 -4.33 7.88
CA GLN A 45 -23.33 -3.64 6.59
C GLN A 45 -22.61 -4.45 5.52
N PRO A 46 -23.01 -4.32 4.25
CA PRO A 46 -22.22 -4.86 3.15
C PRO A 46 -20.80 -4.31 3.18
N ASN A 47 -19.82 -5.15 2.88
CA ASN A 47 -18.45 -4.70 2.76
C ASN A 47 -18.35 -3.75 1.55
N LEU A 48 -18.03 -2.50 1.81
CA LEU A 48 -17.80 -1.45 0.81
C LEU A 48 -16.32 -1.07 0.71
N GLU A 49 -15.44 -1.83 1.36
CA GLU A 49 -14.01 -1.61 1.33
C GLU A 49 -13.47 -1.90 -0.07
N ARG A 50 -13.20 -0.86 -0.82
CA ARG A 50 -12.62 -0.94 -2.17
C ARG A 50 -11.33 -0.17 -2.30
N ASN A 51 -11.10 0.75 -1.38
CA ASN A 51 -9.95 1.63 -1.40
C ASN A 51 -8.75 0.99 -0.72
N GLY A 52 -7.58 1.46 -1.06
CA GLY A 52 -6.35 1.01 -0.41
C GLY A 52 -5.13 1.38 -1.21
N TYR A 53 -3.98 1.15 -0.60
CA TYR A 53 -2.69 1.49 -1.15
C TYR A 53 -1.91 0.23 -1.50
N THR A 54 -1.16 0.29 -2.60
CA THR A 54 -0.19 -0.74 -2.96
C THR A 54 1.19 -0.11 -2.89
N PHE A 55 2.03 -0.64 -2.03
CA PHE A 55 3.39 -0.15 -1.83
C PHE A 55 4.39 -1.11 -2.45
N PHE A 56 5.32 -0.55 -3.22
CA PHE A 56 6.41 -1.26 -3.86
C PHE A 56 7.71 -0.85 -3.19
N VAL A 57 8.39 -1.77 -2.54
CA VAL A 57 9.68 -1.51 -1.90
C VAL A 57 10.74 -1.28 -2.97
N ARG A 58 11.67 -0.38 -2.71
CA ARG A 58 12.79 -0.13 -3.61
C ARG A 58 13.75 -1.33 -3.61
N PRO A 59 14.09 -1.89 -4.77
CA PRO A 59 15.17 -2.86 -4.86
C PRO A 59 16.52 -2.18 -4.56
N GLN A 60 17.57 -2.95 -4.44
CA GLN A 60 18.91 -2.42 -4.18
C GLN A 60 19.87 -2.86 -5.28
N LEU A 61 19.56 -2.49 -6.53
CA LEU A 61 20.39 -2.82 -7.68
C LEU A 61 21.75 -2.14 -7.57
N ASN A 62 22.77 -2.78 -8.09
CA ASN A 62 24.09 -2.14 -8.20
C ASN A 62 24.22 -1.37 -9.53
N LEU A 63 23.71 -0.16 -9.56
CA LEU A 63 23.82 0.77 -10.71
C LEU A 63 25.00 1.75 -10.57
N SER A 64 26.09 1.32 -9.93
CA SER A 64 27.33 2.08 -9.83
C SER A 64 27.88 2.42 -11.22
N ALA A 65 28.65 3.50 -11.33
CA ALA A 65 29.29 3.88 -12.58
C ALA A 65 30.10 2.74 -13.19
N LYS A 66 30.76 1.93 -12.34
CA LYS A 66 31.55 0.78 -12.79
C LYS A 66 30.71 -0.26 -13.54
N ASN A 67 29.51 -0.59 -13.06
CA ASN A 67 28.59 -1.52 -13.74
C ASN A 67 27.98 -0.88 -14.98
N CYS A 68 27.52 0.37 -14.87
CA CYS A 68 26.89 1.08 -15.99
C CYS A 68 27.82 1.31 -17.17
N LEU A 69 29.13 1.54 -16.94
CA LEU A 69 30.12 1.70 -18.00
C LEU A 69 30.44 0.41 -18.79
N ARG A 70 30.21 -0.74 -18.16
CA ARG A 70 30.44 -2.04 -18.82
C ARG A 70 29.41 -2.38 -19.89
N VAL A 71 28.21 -1.80 -19.79
CA VAL A 71 27.07 -2.21 -20.61
C VAL A 71 26.47 -1.01 -21.31
N ARG A 72 26.47 -1.04 -22.65
CA ARG A 72 25.96 0.04 -23.50
C ARG A 72 24.53 0.47 -23.13
N GLN A 73 23.65 -0.47 -22.78
CA GLN A 73 22.24 -0.20 -22.48
C GLN A 73 22.08 0.61 -21.19
N LEU A 74 22.98 0.43 -20.21
CA LEU A 74 22.96 1.15 -18.95
C LEU A 74 23.76 2.46 -18.98
N PHE A 75 24.57 2.69 -20.01
CA PHE A 75 25.38 3.89 -20.14
C PHE A 75 24.55 5.18 -20.09
N ARG A 76 23.32 5.15 -20.60
CA ARG A 76 22.38 6.29 -20.55
C ARG A 76 22.04 6.75 -19.14
N LEU A 77 22.22 5.90 -18.12
CA LEU A 77 21.97 6.23 -16.71
C LEU A 77 23.07 7.13 -16.13
N LEU A 78 24.22 7.20 -16.77
CA LEU A 78 25.37 8.05 -16.38
C LEU A 78 25.23 9.44 -16.99
N THR A 79 24.16 10.15 -16.66
CA THR A 79 23.95 11.52 -17.12
C THR A 79 24.24 12.50 -15.99
N ASP A 80 24.78 13.68 -16.34
CA ASP A 80 25.04 14.77 -15.39
C ASP A 80 23.77 15.58 -15.04
N LYS A 81 22.64 15.30 -15.70
CA LYS A 81 21.38 16.02 -15.47
C LYS A 81 20.66 15.50 -14.24
N VAL A 82 20.65 16.25 -13.17
CA VAL A 82 20.08 15.89 -11.85
C VAL A 82 18.58 15.51 -11.92
N ASN A 83 17.76 16.24 -12.67
CA ASN A 83 16.32 16.02 -12.73
C ASN A 83 15.90 15.37 -14.07
N SER A 84 16.67 14.40 -14.55
CA SER A 84 16.32 13.62 -15.72
C SER A 84 15.71 12.28 -15.37
N ILE A 85 14.90 11.70 -16.26
CA ILE A 85 14.31 10.37 -16.07
C ILE A 85 15.39 9.29 -15.86
N PRO A 86 16.52 9.26 -16.60
CA PRO A 86 17.58 8.29 -16.31
C PRO A 86 18.16 8.43 -14.89
N THR A 87 18.37 9.66 -14.40
CA THR A 87 18.85 9.88 -13.03
C THR A 87 17.80 9.44 -12.01
N PHE A 88 16.53 9.75 -12.26
CA PHE A 88 15.41 9.28 -11.45
C PHE A 88 15.38 7.74 -11.37
N CYS A 89 15.44 7.04 -12.50
CA CYS A 89 15.46 5.57 -12.53
C CYS A 89 16.67 5.02 -11.77
N ARG A 90 17.86 5.59 -11.99
CA ARG A 90 19.08 5.16 -11.34
C ARG A 90 19.01 5.33 -9.81
N THR A 91 18.56 6.50 -9.35
CA THR A 91 18.44 6.78 -7.92
C THR A 91 17.33 5.96 -7.27
N THR A 92 16.20 5.73 -7.95
CA THR A 92 15.09 4.94 -7.43
C THR A 92 15.47 3.47 -7.21
N LEU A 93 16.17 2.89 -8.19
CA LEU A 93 16.51 1.47 -8.18
C LEU A 93 17.77 1.15 -7.38
N ASP A 94 18.62 2.14 -7.13
CA ASP A 94 19.84 1.99 -6.33
C ASP A 94 19.91 3.07 -5.24
N PRO A 95 19.32 2.82 -4.06
CA PRO A 95 19.34 3.77 -2.94
C PRO A 95 20.74 4.00 -2.36
N ARG A 96 21.68 3.09 -2.56
CA ARG A 96 23.05 3.18 -1.99
C ARG A 96 23.91 4.25 -2.68
N LEU A 97 23.57 4.65 -3.89
CA LEU A 97 24.30 5.70 -4.62
C LEU A 97 24.27 7.06 -3.92
N TYR A 98 23.22 7.31 -3.14
CA TYR A 98 23.09 8.54 -2.36
C TYR A 98 24.13 8.65 -1.26
N ILE A 99 24.48 7.51 -0.64
CA ILE A 99 25.44 7.44 0.48
C ILE A 99 26.88 7.43 -0.05
N THR A 100 27.09 6.99 -1.30
CA THR A 100 28.42 6.84 -1.89
C THR A 100 28.95 8.18 -2.41
N PRO A 101 29.95 8.82 -1.76
CA PRO A 101 30.41 10.16 -2.12
C PRO A 101 30.94 10.27 -3.56
N SER A 102 31.51 9.21 -4.11
CA SER A 102 32.07 9.18 -5.46
C SER A 102 31.01 9.15 -6.56
N GLU A 103 29.82 8.66 -6.27
CA GLU A 103 28.73 8.55 -7.23
C GLU A 103 27.78 9.75 -7.16
N ASN A 104 27.53 10.27 -5.95
CA ASN A 104 26.71 11.45 -5.62
C ASN A 104 25.48 11.64 -6.54
N CYS A 105 24.79 10.55 -6.84
CA CYS A 105 23.62 10.55 -7.69
C CYS A 105 22.40 10.97 -6.86
N ARG A 106 21.93 12.20 -7.07
CA ARG A 106 20.81 12.81 -6.33
C ARG A 106 19.79 13.38 -7.29
N THR A 107 18.54 13.30 -6.93
CA THR A 107 17.43 13.95 -7.63
C THR A 107 16.43 14.52 -6.64
N SER A 108 15.79 15.63 -6.97
CA SER A 108 14.70 16.18 -6.17
C SER A 108 13.38 15.41 -6.32
N LEU A 109 13.32 14.43 -7.24
CA LEU A 109 12.11 13.67 -7.54
C LEU A 109 11.89 12.50 -6.60
N ILE A 110 12.91 12.13 -5.81
CA ILE A 110 12.84 11.00 -4.89
C ILE A 110 13.51 11.33 -3.56
N ASP A 111 12.91 10.82 -2.50
CA ASP A 111 13.50 10.84 -1.18
C ASP A 111 14.19 9.50 -0.91
N ASN A 112 15.48 9.54 -0.56
CA ASN A 112 16.23 8.31 -0.28
C ASN A 112 15.88 7.68 1.06
N ASP A 113 15.35 8.45 1.99
CA ASP A 113 14.88 7.97 3.28
C ASP A 113 13.50 7.25 3.18
N ASN A 114 12.88 7.25 1.99
CA ASN A 114 11.62 6.56 1.73
C ASN A 114 11.89 5.18 1.11
N PRO A 115 11.41 4.09 1.73
CA PRO A 115 11.61 2.73 1.23
C PRO A 115 10.77 2.40 0.00
N PHE A 116 9.68 3.12 -0.24
CA PHE A 116 8.73 2.84 -1.30
C PHE A 116 9.01 3.68 -2.55
N ILE A 117 8.56 3.18 -3.68
CA ILE A 117 8.64 3.87 -4.97
C ILE A 117 7.36 4.72 -5.14
N PRO A 118 7.40 6.05 -4.88
CA PRO A 118 6.16 6.85 -4.82
C PRO A 118 5.38 6.87 -6.12
N ILE A 119 6.08 6.91 -7.26
CA ILE A 119 5.44 6.94 -8.58
C ILE A 119 4.61 5.68 -8.82
N LEU A 120 5.07 4.51 -8.39
CA LEU A 120 4.33 3.26 -8.57
C LEU A 120 3.10 3.20 -7.67
N THR A 121 3.23 3.63 -6.42
CA THR A 121 2.09 3.69 -5.48
C THR A 121 1.02 4.68 -5.95
N ASN A 122 1.43 5.86 -6.41
CA ASN A 122 0.50 6.92 -6.81
C ASN A 122 -0.18 6.66 -8.16
N CYS A 123 0.50 5.97 -9.07
CA CYS A 123 0.00 5.67 -10.41
C CYS A 123 -0.64 4.28 -10.52
N CYS A 124 -0.73 3.53 -9.43
CA CYS A 124 -1.35 2.20 -9.42
C CYS A 124 -2.86 2.32 -9.64
N VAL A 125 -3.34 1.76 -10.74
CA VAL A 125 -4.76 1.74 -11.12
C VAL A 125 -5.44 0.47 -10.62
N SER A 126 -4.80 -0.68 -10.85
CA SER A 126 -5.35 -1.97 -10.45
C SER A 126 -4.25 -2.98 -10.15
N VAL A 127 -4.57 -3.91 -9.28
CA VAL A 127 -3.72 -5.07 -8.95
C VAL A 127 -4.60 -6.31 -9.01
N SER A 128 -4.15 -7.33 -9.73
CA SER A 128 -4.85 -8.61 -9.90
C SER A 128 -3.86 -9.76 -9.89
N GLY A 129 -4.35 -10.96 -9.58
CA GLY A 129 -3.51 -12.17 -9.57
C GLY A 129 -3.13 -12.66 -8.18
N TRP A 130 -3.65 -12.07 -7.10
CA TRP A 130 -3.46 -12.61 -5.76
C TRP A 130 -4.10 -14.01 -5.68
N PRO A 131 -3.35 -15.04 -5.23
CA PRO A 131 -3.87 -16.39 -5.13
C PRO A 131 -4.91 -16.53 -4.01
N ASP A 132 -5.92 -17.35 -4.22
CA ASP A 132 -6.86 -17.73 -3.18
C ASP A 132 -6.23 -18.71 -2.19
N LEU A 133 -6.59 -18.60 -0.91
CA LEU A 133 -6.21 -19.57 0.10
C LEU A 133 -7.09 -20.81 -0.03
N THR A 134 -6.49 -21.94 -0.33
CA THR A 134 -7.17 -23.23 -0.46
C THR A 134 -6.57 -24.25 0.49
N THR A 135 -7.43 -24.98 1.18
CA THR A 135 -6.98 -26.07 2.05
C THR A 135 -6.93 -27.36 1.24
N PRO A 136 -5.76 -27.97 1.03
CA PRO A 136 -5.66 -29.27 0.40
C PRO A 136 -6.41 -30.33 1.17
N SER A 137 -7.13 -31.22 0.47
CA SER A 137 -7.86 -32.31 1.10
C SER A 137 -7.60 -33.61 0.35
N TRP A 138 -7.41 -34.66 1.12
CA TRP A 138 -7.36 -36.02 0.60
C TRP A 138 -8.76 -36.64 0.76
N THR A 139 -9.20 -37.33 -0.30
CA THR A 139 -10.48 -38.05 -0.29
C THR A 139 -10.22 -39.51 -0.61
N SER A 140 -10.78 -40.40 0.19
CA SER A 140 -10.70 -41.87 -0.05
C SER A 140 -11.41 -42.26 -1.34
N SER A 141 -11.05 -43.44 -1.90
CA SER A 141 -11.84 -44.04 -2.91
C SER A 141 -13.27 -44.34 -2.40
N GLU A 142 -14.23 -44.33 -3.34
CA GLU A 142 -15.62 -44.68 -3.01
C GLU A 142 -15.73 -46.11 -2.53
N GLY A 143 -16.45 -46.31 -1.42
CA GLY A 143 -16.83 -47.62 -0.93
C GLY A 143 -18.02 -48.19 -1.68
N MET A 144 -18.47 -49.40 -1.28
CA MET A 144 -19.53 -50.14 -1.92
C MET A 144 -20.90 -49.42 -1.94
N ARG A 145 -21.12 -48.50 -0.99
CA ARG A 145 -22.33 -47.66 -0.90
C ARG A 145 -22.07 -46.22 -1.35
N ARG A 146 -20.99 -45.99 -2.11
CA ARG A 146 -20.51 -44.69 -2.56
C ARG A 146 -20.14 -43.72 -1.40
N GLU A 147 -19.87 -44.26 -0.21
CA GLU A 147 -19.30 -43.50 0.88
C GLU A 147 -17.84 -43.12 0.57
N ALA A 148 -17.51 -41.88 0.74
CA ALA A 148 -16.14 -41.37 0.66
C ALA A 148 -15.82 -40.59 1.94
N TYR A 149 -14.61 -40.75 2.40
CA TYR A 149 -14.08 -40.03 3.57
C TYR A 149 -13.06 -38.99 3.12
N SER A 150 -13.17 -37.76 3.59
CA SER A 150 -12.27 -36.68 3.25
C SER A 150 -11.67 -36.05 4.52
N ILE A 151 -10.36 -35.82 4.48
CA ILE A 151 -9.59 -35.14 5.52
C ILE A 151 -8.73 -34.03 4.94
N VAL A 152 -8.35 -33.08 5.78
CA VAL A 152 -7.36 -32.05 5.42
C VAL A 152 -5.99 -32.72 5.25
N ASP A 153 -5.31 -32.44 4.14
CA ASP A 153 -4.01 -33.04 3.76
C ASP A 153 -2.96 -31.97 3.40
N GLY A 154 -2.98 -30.84 4.09
CA GLY A 154 -1.99 -29.79 3.90
C GLY A 154 -2.30 -28.51 4.62
N VAL A 155 -1.44 -27.51 4.42
CA VAL A 155 -1.56 -26.17 4.98
C VAL A 155 -2.30 -25.26 4.01
N MET A 156 -2.98 -24.26 4.55
CA MET A 156 -3.75 -23.29 3.77
C MET A 156 -2.86 -22.20 3.15
N GLU A 157 -1.70 -21.95 3.73
CA GLU A 157 -0.77 -20.92 3.29
C GLU A 157 -0.23 -21.21 1.90
N ASN A 158 -0.15 -20.18 1.07
CA ASN A 158 0.35 -20.29 -0.28
C ASN A 158 1.78 -19.78 -0.38
N TYR A 159 2.74 -20.70 -0.45
CA TYR A 159 4.16 -20.42 -0.67
C TYR A 159 4.61 -20.65 -2.11
N GLU A 160 3.69 -20.94 -3.01
CA GLU A 160 3.99 -21.15 -4.42
C GLU A 160 4.27 -19.84 -5.15
N ALA A 161 4.93 -19.95 -6.29
CA ALA A 161 5.16 -18.81 -7.15
C ALA A 161 3.89 -18.48 -7.94
N PHE A 162 3.49 -17.22 -7.96
CA PHE A 162 2.33 -16.71 -8.68
C PHE A 162 2.66 -15.45 -9.46
N ASP A 163 1.80 -15.11 -10.41
CA ASP A 163 1.95 -13.90 -11.21
C ASP A 163 0.96 -12.84 -10.75
N LEU A 164 1.47 -11.62 -10.52
CA LEU A 164 0.69 -10.47 -10.13
C LEU A 164 0.72 -9.46 -11.29
N ASP A 165 -0.45 -9.16 -11.85
CA ASP A 165 -0.59 -8.14 -12.88
C ASP A 165 -0.97 -6.81 -12.24
N VAL A 166 -0.12 -5.80 -12.43
CA VAL A 166 -0.32 -4.45 -11.91
C VAL A 166 -0.41 -3.47 -13.06
N SER A 167 -1.52 -2.72 -13.10
CA SER A 167 -1.71 -1.68 -14.11
C SER A 167 -1.41 -0.32 -13.52
N PHE A 168 -0.61 0.45 -14.25
CA PHE A 168 -0.19 1.80 -13.88
C PHE A 168 -0.71 2.81 -14.90
N PHE A 169 -1.11 3.97 -14.39
CA PHE A 169 -1.44 5.11 -15.24
C PHE A 169 -0.21 5.57 -16.04
N ASN A 170 -0.36 5.64 -17.36
CA ASN A 170 0.73 6.10 -18.22
C ASN A 170 0.91 7.62 -18.12
N MET A 171 2.12 8.05 -17.85
CA MET A 171 2.51 9.46 -17.74
C MET A 171 3.28 9.90 -18.97
N GLN A 172 3.29 11.21 -19.22
CA GLN A 172 4.12 11.82 -20.26
C GLN A 172 5.61 11.45 -20.01
N ASP A 173 6.34 11.23 -21.11
CA ASP A 173 7.76 10.80 -21.12
C ASP A 173 8.00 9.38 -20.56
N GLU A 174 6.95 8.66 -20.22
CA GLU A 174 6.97 7.24 -19.83
C GLU A 174 8.00 6.86 -18.75
N PRO A 175 8.05 7.55 -17.60
CA PRO A 175 9.04 7.27 -16.57
C PRO A 175 8.89 5.87 -15.98
N ILE A 176 7.67 5.33 -15.91
CA ILE A 176 7.37 3.98 -15.41
C ILE A 176 7.94 2.92 -16.35
N SER A 177 7.72 3.07 -17.66
CA SER A 177 8.29 2.15 -18.67
C SER A 177 9.81 2.14 -18.62
N GLN A 178 10.44 3.31 -18.47
CA GLN A 178 11.89 3.42 -18.37
C GLN A 178 12.45 2.82 -17.06
N LEU A 179 11.71 2.96 -15.96
CA LEU A 179 12.06 2.36 -14.67
C LEU A 179 12.08 0.84 -14.79
N PHE A 180 10.99 0.23 -15.29
CA PHE A 180 10.90 -1.22 -15.45
C PHE A 180 11.86 -1.76 -16.49
N TYR A 181 12.08 -1.06 -17.60
CA TYR A 181 13.11 -1.43 -18.58
C TYR A 181 14.49 -1.51 -17.94
N THR A 182 14.84 -0.54 -17.11
CA THR A 182 16.14 -0.53 -16.42
C THR A 182 16.24 -1.68 -15.42
N TRP A 183 15.17 -1.96 -14.69
CA TRP A 183 15.10 -3.03 -13.68
C TRP A 183 15.23 -4.42 -14.33
N GLU A 184 14.38 -4.74 -15.30
CA GLU A 184 14.43 -6.02 -16.00
C GLU A 184 15.74 -6.20 -16.75
N LYS A 185 16.24 -5.12 -17.39
CA LYS A 185 17.52 -5.19 -18.09
C LYS A 185 18.67 -5.47 -17.14
N TYR A 186 18.69 -4.85 -15.97
CA TYR A 186 19.69 -5.15 -14.95
C TYR A 186 19.62 -6.63 -14.52
N ALA A 187 18.45 -7.14 -14.19
CA ALA A 187 18.28 -8.54 -13.79
C ALA A 187 18.82 -9.52 -14.86
N THR A 188 18.52 -9.25 -16.13
CA THR A 188 19.07 -10.07 -17.23
C THR A 188 20.57 -9.98 -17.37
N LEU A 189 21.17 -8.80 -17.12
CA LEU A 189 22.63 -8.59 -17.18
C LEU A 189 23.36 -9.24 -16.01
N VAL A 190 22.74 -9.33 -14.86
CA VAL A 190 23.28 -10.11 -13.72
C VAL A 190 23.27 -11.59 -14.06
N PHE A 191 22.19 -12.11 -14.65
CA PHE A 191 22.15 -13.49 -15.14
C PHE A 191 23.22 -13.79 -16.20
N GLU A 192 23.48 -12.85 -17.11
CA GLU A 192 24.54 -12.95 -18.12
C GLU A 192 25.96 -12.80 -17.53
N GLY A 193 26.11 -12.46 -16.26
CA GLY A 193 27.42 -12.19 -15.61
C GLY A 193 28.08 -10.88 -16.05
N LYS A 194 27.35 -9.98 -16.70
CA LYS A 194 27.87 -8.67 -17.16
C LYS A 194 27.80 -7.59 -16.09
N CYS A 195 26.80 -7.66 -15.23
CA CYS A 195 26.67 -6.83 -14.04
C CYS A 195 26.85 -7.69 -12.78
N HIS A 196 27.35 -7.08 -11.72
CA HIS A 196 27.58 -7.76 -10.44
C HIS A 196 26.75 -7.07 -9.35
N PRO A 197 25.99 -7.83 -8.55
CA PRO A 197 25.37 -7.32 -7.32
C PRO A 197 26.41 -6.69 -6.37
N TYR A 198 25.95 -5.98 -5.37
CA TYR A 198 26.82 -5.53 -4.29
C TYR A 198 27.43 -6.75 -3.54
N PRO A 199 28.68 -6.64 -3.02
CA PRO A 199 29.38 -7.78 -2.42
C PRO A 199 28.63 -8.45 -1.25
N ASP A 200 27.88 -7.69 -0.48
CA ASP A 200 27.07 -8.20 0.63
C ASP A 200 25.93 -9.11 0.14
N PHE A 201 25.21 -8.76 -0.92
CA PHE A 201 24.20 -9.64 -1.52
C PHE A 201 24.80 -10.96 -1.99
N ILE A 202 26.01 -10.91 -2.57
CA ILE A 202 26.73 -12.12 -2.98
C ILE A 202 27.13 -12.96 -1.74
N ALA A 203 27.59 -12.30 -0.69
CA ALA A 203 28.00 -12.97 0.54
C ALA A 203 26.85 -13.65 1.29
N PHE A 204 25.67 -13.04 1.26
CA PHE A 204 24.46 -13.57 1.91
C PHE A 204 23.59 -14.46 0.99
N ASN A 205 23.99 -14.64 -0.27
CA ASN A 205 23.21 -15.35 -1.30
C ASN A 205 21.81 -14.73 -1.52
N GLU A 206 21.71 -13.41 -1.41
CA GLU A 206 20.47 -12.67 -1.65
C GLU A 206 20.40 -12.16 -3.08
N ILE A 207 19.18 -11.95 -3.56
CA ILE A 207 18.91 -11.43 -4.91
C ILE A 207 18.59 -9.94 -4.80
N ASP A 208 19.43 -9.08 -5.38
CA ASP A 208 19.37 -7.63 -5.29
C ASP A 208 18.22 -6.99 -6.09
N TYR A 209 17.75 -7.66 -7.15
CA TYR A 209 16.64 -7.16 -7.99
C TYR A 209 15.24 -7.54 -7.47
N ASN A 210 15.15 -8.19 -6.33
CA ASN A 210 13.87 -8.49 -5.69
C ASN A 210 13.29 -7.27 -4.97
N THR A 211 11.98 -7.22 -4.93
CA THR A 211 11.20 -6.27 -4.16
C THR A 211 10.15 -6.99 -3.31
N ARG A 212 9.53 -6.25 -2.39
CA ARG A 212 8.33 -6.68 -1.66
C ARG A 212 7.16 -5.81 -2.08
N ILE A 213 5.99 -6.39 -2.17
CA ILE A 213 4.77 -5.65 -2.50
C ILE A 213 3.79 -5.82 -1.34
N TYR A 214 3.35 -4.69 -0.79
CA TYR A 214 2.34 -4.64 0.27
C TYR A 214 1.05 -4.05 -0.30
N ARG A 215 -0.06 -4.76 -0.14
CA ARG A 215 -1.40 -4.27 -0.45
C ARG A 215 -2.15 -4.04 0.85
N LEU A 216 -2.42 -2.79 1.16
CA LEU A 216 -3.25 -2.38 2.30
C LEU A 216 -4.67 -2.08 1.79
N VAL A 217 -5.65 -2.77 2.33
CA VAL A 217 -7.07 -2.45 2.11
C VAL A 217 -7.52 -1.58 3.28
N MET A 218 -7.97 -0.38 2.95
CA MET A 218 -8.35 0.62 3.93
C MET A 218 -9.87 0.60 4.18
N ASP A 219 -10.26 1.15 5.31
CA ASP A 219 -11.65 1.44 5.61
C ASP A 219 -12.19 2.60 4.73
N LYS A 220 -13.46 2.95 4.92
CA LYS A 220 -14.11 4.04 4.17
C LYS A 220 -13.52 5.42 4.44
N THR A 221 -12.83 5.58 5.54
CA THR A 221 -12.21 6.86 5.96
C THR A 221 -10.76 6.98 5.53
N ASP A 222 -10.19 5.96 4.86
CA ASP A 222 -8.79 5.85 4.50
C ASP A 222 -7.83 6.05 5.69
N THR A 223 -8.29 5.68 6.90
CA THR A 223 -7.55 5.88 8.13
C THR A 223 -7.04 4.56 8.71
N TYR A 224 -7.89 3.52 8.72
CA TYR A 224 -7.55 2.25 9.34
C TYR A 224 -7.31 1.16 8.29
N VAL A 225 -6.30 0.34 8.56
CA VAL A 225 -6.00 -0.85 7.75
C VAL A 225 -6.98 -1.94 8.12
N SER A 226 -7.88 -2.30 7.20
CA SER A 226 -8.84 -3.38 7.38
C SER A 226 -8.22 -4.74 7.07
N LYS A 227 -7.39 -4.81 6.03
CA LYS A 227 -6.74 -6.04 5.57
C LYS A 227 -5.37 -5.72 5.01
N ILE A 228 -4.45 -6.66 5.17
CA ILE A 228 -3.14 -6.62 4.53
C ILE A 228 -2.93 -7.89 3.71
N ALA A 229 -2.32 -7.72 2.54
CA ALA A 229 -1.74 -8.79 1.75
C ALA A 229 -0.31 -8.39 1.38
N CYS A 230 0.63 -9.30 1.50
CA CYS A 230 2.00 -9.05 1.06
C CYS A 230 2.58 -10.25 0.32
N CYS A 231 3.54 -10.00 -0.53
CA CYS A 231 4.42 -11.03 -1.10
C CYS A 231 5.85 -10.77 -0.62
N GLY A 232 6.50 -11.85 -0.16
CA GLY A 232 7.86 -11.77 0.40
C GLY A 232 8.91 -11.44 -0.65
N ILE A 233 8.74 -11.94 -1.88
CA ILE A 233 9.65 -11.75 -3.01
C ILE A 233 8.82 -11.45 -4.25
N ALA A 234 9.18 -10.39 -4.97
CA ALA A 234 8.59 -10.07 -6.27
C ALA A 234 9.66 -9.45 -7.19
N TYR A 235 9.56 -9.72 -8.48
CA TYR A 235 10.36 -9.04 -9.50
C TYR A 235 9.57 -8.92 -10.80
N PRO A 236 9.77 -7.85 -11.59
CA PRO A 236 9.07 -7.67 -12.85
C PRO A 236 9.57 -8.67 -13.89
N ILE A 237 8.66 -9.25 -14.69
CA ILE A 237 8.98 -10.22 -15.74
C ILE A 237 8.46 -9.82 -17.12
N SER A 238 7.65 -8.77 -17.23
CA SER A 238 7.05 -8.38 -18.49
C SER A 238 6.84 -6.87 -18.58
N LEU A 239 7.47 -6.27 -19.56
CA LEU A 239 7.24 -4.88 -19.95
C LEU A 239 6.59 -4.82 -21.33
N PRO A 240 5.39 -4.22 -21.49
CA PRO A 240 4.68 -4.16 -22.76
C PRO A 240 5.29 -3.14 -23.74
N SER A 241 6.58 -3.30 -24.05
CA SER A 241 7.31 -2.37 -24.92
C SER A 241 6.80 -2.33 -26.36
N GLY A 242 6.10 -3.36 -26.81
CA GLY A 242 5.53 -3.41 -28.16
C GLY A 242 4.36 -2.44 -28.36
N ASP A 243 3.59 -2.19 -27.32
CA ASP A 243 2.37 -1.40 -27.39
C ASP A 243 2.64 0.07 -27.75
N TYR A 244 3.67 0.68 -27.19
CA TYR A 244 4.00 2.07 -27.51
C TYR A 244 4.70 2.24 -28.87
N ALA A 245 5.30 1.18 -29.41
CA ALA A 245 5.91 1.17 -30.73
C ALA A 245 4.88 1.01 -31.85
N ASN A 246 3.69 0.49 -31.56
CA ASN A 246 2.59 0.35 -32.50
C ASN A 246 1.95 1.71 -32.74
N PHE A 247 1.98 2.20 -33.98
CA PHE A 247 1.40 3.47 -34.38
C PHE A 247 0.15 3.28 -35.21
N ARG A 248 -0.93 4.00 -34.82
CA ARG A 248 -2.14 4.17 -35.63
C ARG A 248 -2.42 5.66 -35.82
N GLN A 249 -2.69 6.06 -37.03
CA GLN A 249 -2.93 7.46 -37.38
C GLN A 249 -4.34 7.94 -36.98
N ASP A 250 -5.25 7.03 -36.64
CA ASP A 250 -6.69 7.30 -36.67
C ASP A 250 -7.23 7.96 -35.39
N THR A 251 -6.54 7.92 -34.25
CA THR A 251 -7.11 8.40 -32.98
C THR A 251 -6.06 8.99 -32.03
N PRO A 252 -5.79 10.29 -32.12
CA PRO A 252 -4.83 10.92 -31.20
C PRO A 252 -5.34 11.03 -29.73
N LEU A 253 -6.61 10.74 -29.47
CA LEU A 253 -7.22 10.83 -28.13
C LEU A 253 -7.25 9.51 -27.35
N GLU A 254 -7.01 8.37 -27.98
CA GLU A 254 -6.97 7.05 -27.31
C GLU A 254 -5.61 6.70 -26.68
N ALA A 255 -4.66 7.62 -26.69
CA ALA A 255 -3.32 7.41 -26.17
C ALA A 255 -3.21 7.26 -24.63
N LYS A 256 -4.36 7.23 -23.93
CA LYS A 256 -4.40 7.04 -22.48
C LYS A 256 -4.55 5.55 -22.14
N LYS A 257 -3.58 4.75 -22.57
CA LYS A 257 -3.55 3.32 -22.25
C LYS A 257 -2.73 3.10 -20.99
N ASP A 258 -3.32 2.39 -20.02
CA ASP A 258 -2.60 1.97 -18.83
C ASP A 258 -1.50 0.97 -19.18
N ILE A 259 -0.37 1.06 -18.46
CA ILE A 259 0.75 0.15 -18.61
C ILE A 259 0.55 -0.98 -17.62
N THR A 260 0.42 -2.22 -18.11
CA THR A 260 0.31 -3.40 -17.25
C THR A 260 1.66 -4.11 -17.17
N ILE A 261 2.18 -4.22 -15.96
CA ILE A 261 3.43 -4.91 -15.63
C ILE A 261 3.09 -6.19 -14.89
N ARG A 262 3.69 -7.29 -15.32
CA ARG A 262 3.59 -8.56 -14.61
C ARG A 262 4.77 -8.75 -13.69
N PHE A 263 4.47 -9.06 -12.44
CA PHE A 263 5.45 -9.45 -11.44
C PHE A 263 5.36 -10.94 -11.18
N ARG A 264 6.52 -11.58 -11.08
CA ARG A 264 6.63 -12.92 -10.51
C ARG A 264 6.82 -12.81 -9.03
N CYS A 265 5.89 -13.36 -8.27
CA CYS A 265 5.84 -13.29 -6.82
C CYS A 265 6.03 -14.68 -6.20
N LEU A 266 6.54 -14.70 -4.98
CA LEU A 266 6.69 -15.91 -4.17
C LEU A 266 6.14 -15.65 -2.77
N GLY A 267 5.29 -16.56 -2.29
CA GLY A 267 4.70 -16.52 -0.96
C GLY A 267 3.69 -15.37 -0.80
N ALA A 268 2.42 -15.70 -0.78
CA ALA A 268 1.35 -14.75 -0.49
C ALA A 268 0.93 -14.89 0.97
N VAL A 269 1.04 -13.80 1.74
CA VAL A 269 0.66 -13.73 3.16
C VAL A 269 -0.54 -12.80 3.30
N TYR A 270 -1.57 -13.26 4.01
CA TYR A 270 -2.80 -12.50 4.23
C TYR A 270 -3.14 -12.43 5.70
N TYR A 271 -3.73 -11.32 6.14
CA TYR A 271 -4.25 -11.12 7.51
C TYR A 271 -3.23 -11.39 8.62
N ASP A 272 -1.95 -11.24 8.35
CA ASP A 272 -0.90 -11.53 9.32
C ASP A 272 -0.37 -10.23 9.94
N ASP A 273 -0.33 -10.20 11.27
CA ASP A 273 0.25 -9.08 12.02
C ASP A 273 1.76 -8.96 11.81
N ILE A 274 2.42 -10.06 11.44
CA ILE A 274 3.85 -10.05 11.07
C ILE A 274 4.05 -9.20 9.81
N ALA A 275 3.15 -9.27 8.84
CA ALA A 275 3.22 -8.45 7.64
C ALA A 275 3.12 -6.94 7.93
N LEU A 276 2.34 -6.55 8.96
CA LEU A 276 2.26 -5.16 9.44
C LEU A 276 3.58 -4.73 10.10
N GLN A 277 4.18 -5.60 10.88
CA GLN A 277 5.49 -5.34 11.49
C GLN A 277 6.58 -5.23 10.44
N GLU A 278 6.64 -6.13 9.47
CA GLU A 278 7.59 -6.06 8.35
C GLU A 278 7.43 -4.80 7.51
N PHE A 279 6.19 -4.34 7.30
CA PHE A 279 5.94 -3.06 6.64
C PHE A 279 6.61 -1.91 7.39
N ASN A 280 6.37 -1.82 8.70
CA ASN A 280 6.96 -0.80 9.56
C ASN A 280 8.48 -0.92 9.63
N GLU A 281 9.01 -2.14 9.74
CA GLU A 281 10.44 -2.41 9.77
C GLU A 281 11.11 -2.00 8.45
N THR A 282 10.46 -2.24 7.31
CA THR A 282 10.95 -1.76 6.02
C THR A 282 11.09 -0.23 6.02
N VAL A 283 10.15 0.50 6.62
CA VAL A 283 10.23 1.97 6.74
C VAL A 283 11.39 2.39 7.64
N ARG A 284 11.60 1.70 8.75
CA ARG A 284 12.68 1.97 9.71
C ARG A 284 14.06 1.71 9.10
N GLN A 285 14.24 0.63 8.35
CA GLN A 285 15.50 0.25 7.71
C GLN A 285 16.03 1.32 6.73
N PHE A 286 15.14 2.04 6.06
CA PHE A 286 15.52 3.09 5.13
C PHE A 286 15.73 4.45 5.81
N ASN A 287 15.23 4.63 7.02
CA ASN A 287 15.33 5.89 7.75
C ASN A 287 15.85 5.67 9.18
N GLU A 288 17.15 5.81 9.35
CA GLU A 288 17.85 5.58 10.61
C GLU A 288 17.37 6.51 11.73
N ARG A 289 16.99 7.75 11.39
CA ARG A 289 16.44 8.70 12.38
C ARG A 289 15.06 8.29 12.87
N LEU A 290 14.21 7.85 11.95
CA LEU A 290 12.90 7.31 12.32
C LEU A 290 13.05 6.07 13.20
N ASP A 291 13.98 5.18 12.87
CA ASP A 291 14.26 3.99 13.68
C ASP A 291 14.68 4.36 15.10
N THR A 292 15.55 5.35 15.26
CA THR A 292 15.97 5.86 16.57
C THR A 292 14.78 6.41 17.37
N GLU A 293 13.95 7.29 16.77
CA GLU A 293 12.80 7.88 17.46
C GLU A 293 11.71 6.87 17.81
N VAL A 294 11.49 5.84 16.97
CA VAL A 294 10.57 4.73 17.27
C VAL A 294 11.10 3.91 18.44
N SER A 295 12.39 3.59 18.43
CA SER A 295 13.04 2.78 19.48
C SER A 295 13.05 3.49 20.84
N GLU A 296 13.15 4.82 20.84
CA GLU A 296 13.08 5.66 22.03
C GLU A 296 11.65 6.02 22.45
N GLY A 297 10.62 5.62 21.67
CA GLY A 297 9.23 5.95 21.92
C GLY A 297 8.89 7.44 21.77
N MET A 298 9.70 8.18 21.02
CA MET A 298 9.54 9.63 20.84
C MET A 298 8.68 9.99 19.62
N LEU A 299 8.40 9.05 18.73
CA LEU A 299 7.64 9.29 17.51
C LEU A 299 6.25 9.88 17.82
N GLY A 300 5.95 11.03 17.20
CA GLY A 300 4.70 11.75 17.43
C GLY A 300 4.66 12.60 18.70
N SER A 301 5.74 12.66 19.50
CA SER A 301 5.90 13.59 20.60
C SER A 301 6.23 15.01 20.12
N LYS A 302 6.15 16.00 21.01
CA LYS A 302 6.51 17.40 20.67
C LYS A 302 7.99 17.60 20.35
N SER A 303 8.85 16.69 20.79
CA SER A 303 10.30 16.71 20.53
C SER A 303 10.71 15.86 19.34
N SER A 304 9.78 15.18 18.69
CA SER A 304 10.04 14.39 17.49
C SER A 304 10.43 15.29 16.31
N SER A 305 11.39 14.85 15.50
CA SER A 305 11.72 15.47 14.21
C SER A 305 10.68 15.12 13.12
N PHE A 306 9.80 14.18 13.42
CA PHE A 306 8.73 13.72 12.51
C PHE A 306 7.38 14.25 12.99
N TYR A 307 6.71 14.97 12.09
CA TYR A 307 5.38 15.50 12.34
C TYR A 307 4.32 14.57 11.74
N GLN A 308 3.38 14.09 12.58
CA GLN A 308 2.22 13.35 12.10
C GLN A 308 1.29 14.29 11.34
N VAL A 309 1.10 14.03 10.05
CA VAL A 309 0.33 14.89 9.15
C VAL A 309 -1.13 14.42 9.12
N PRO A 310 -2.09 15.28 9.52
CA PRO A 310 -3.51 15.00 9.36
C PRO A 310 -3.90 14.80 7.89
N VAL A 311 -4.99 14.05 7.65
CA VAL A 311 -5.47 13.72 6.29
C VAL A 311 -5.68 14.98 5.43
N GLU A 312 -6.23 16.03 6.03
CA GLU A 312 -6.57 17.29 5.35
C GLU A 312 -5.33 18.05 4.83
N HIS A 313 -4.17 17.80 5.43
CA HIS A 313 -2.94 18.55 5.14
C HIS A 313 -1.90 17.74 4.37
N ARG A 314 -2.17 16.48 4.02
CA ARG A 314 -1.20 15.60 3.32
C ARG A 314 -0.65 16.19 2.03
N GLN A 315 -1.47 16.94 1.30
CA GLN A 315 -1.06 17.56 0.02
C GLN A 315 -0.06 18.71 0.18
N ALA A 316 0.06 19.28 1.37
CA ALA A 316 1.00 20.38 1.63
C ALA A 316 2.43 19.92 1.90
N PHE A 317 2.63 18.64 2.20
CA PHE A 317 3.93 18.06 2.52
C PHE A 317 4.46 17.19 1.40
N SER A 318 5.78 17.08 1.31
CA SER A 318 6.48 16.24 0.35
C SER A 318 7.05 15.00 1.02
N PHE A 319 7.06 13.88 0.31
CA PHE A 319 7.72 12.64 0.73
C PHE A 319 7.30 12.13 2.11
N LEU A 320 6.00 11.99 2.31
CA LEU A 320 5.46 11.44 3.55
C LEU A 320 5.88 9.98 3.73
N LEU A 321 6.22 9.64 4.97
CA LEU A 321 6.55 8.28 5.39
C LEU A 321 5.31 7.62 5.99
N PRO A 322 4.82 6.52 5.42
CA PRO A 322 3.71 5.76 5.99
C PRO A 322 4.21 4.89 7.15
N TYR A 323 3.46 4.85 8.23
CA TYR A 323 3.73 4.02 9.39
C TYR A 323 2.42 3.50 9.99
N ILE A 324 2.31 2.21 10.26
CA ILE A 324 1.10 1.59 10.78
C ILE A 324 1.24 1.45 12.30
N ASP A 325 0.31 2.02 13.04
CA ASP A 325 0.21 1.79 14.48
C ASP A 325 -0.41 0.40 14.72
N ILE A 326 0.40 -0.53 15.20
CA ILE A 326 0.00 -1.95 15.38
C ILE A 326 -1.17 -2.10 16.37
N ASN A 327 -1.28 -1.20 17.37
CA ASN A 327 -2.32 -1.29 18.39
C ASN A 327 -3.69 -0.83 17.87
N THR A 328 -3.69 0.22 17.03
CA THR A 328 -4.92 0.84 16.53
C THR A 328 -5.22 0.47 15.08
N LEU A 329 -4.27 -0.13 14.36
CA LEU A 329 -4.28 -0.37 12.90
C LEU A 329 -4.46 0.91 12.08
N GLU A 330 -4.12 2.06 12.64
CA GLU A 330 -4.17 3.35 11.97
C GLU A 330 -2.93 3.54 11.07
N LEU A 331 -3.16 3.87 9.79
CA LEU A 331 -2.10 4.26 8.88
C LEU A 331 -1.77 5.75 9.08
N LYS A 332 -0.71 6.02 9.80
CA LYS A 332 -0.18 7.36 10.08
C LYS A 332 0.82 7.79 9.01
N TRP A 333 0.81 9.05 8.69
CA TRP A 333 1.74 9.63 7.73
C TRP A 333 2.60 10.66 8.43
N TYR A 334 3.92 10.51 8.33
CA TYR A 334 4.90 11.36 8.99
C TYR A 334 5.67 12.18 7.97
N ALA A 335 5.81 13.48 8.24
CA ALA A 335 6.67 14.40 7.51
C ALA A 335 7.96 14.63 8.29
N ASP A 336 9.10 14.44 7.64
CA ASP A 336 10.41 14.76 8.21
C ASP A 336 10.63 16.30 8.20
N LEU A 337 10.65 16.91 9.38
CA LEU A 337 10.83 18.36 9.56
C LEU A 337 12.28 18.81 9.37
N SER A 338 13.24 17.90 9.26
CA SER A 338 14.61 18.27 8.92
C SER A 338 14.76 18.72 7.45
N LYS A 339 13.79 18.35 6.61
CA LYS A 339 13.72 18.79 5.21
C LYS A 339 13.15 20.19 5.12
N PRO A 340 13.83 21.10 4.39
CA PRO A 340 13.44 22.52 4.34
C PRO A 340 12.02 22.71 3.80
N GLU A 341 11.59 21.90 2.82
CA GLU A 341 10.25 21.96 2.23
C GLU A 341 9.16 21.65 3.26
N ASN A 342 9.32 20.58 4.02
CA ASN A 342 8.37 20.17 5.04
C ASN A 342 8.34 21.14 6.22
N LYS A 343 9.50 21.72 6.59
CA LYS A 343 9.58 22.72 7.63
C LYS A 343 8.81 23.99 7.26
N VAL A 344 8.94 24.47 6.03
CA VAL A 344 8.18 25.62 5.53
C VAL A 344 6.67 25.34 5.57
N ALA A 345 6.24 24.15 5.12
CA ALA A 345 4.83 23.74 5.18
C ALA A 345 4.31 23.70 6.65
N TYR A 346 5.10 23.15 7.56
CA TYR A 346 4.77 23.07 8.99
C TYR A 346 4.64 24.46 9.63
N ASP A 347 5.60 25.34 9.39
CA ASP A 347 5.58 26.73 9.90
C ASP A 347 4.36 27.50 9.36
N TYR A 348 4.01 27.28 8.09
CA TYR A 348 2.83 27.89 7.50
C TYR A 348 1.53 27.38 8.15
N LEU A 349 1.41 26.07 8.40
CA LEU A 349 0.25 25.49 9.09
C LEU A 349 0.12 26.01 10.53
N ASN A 350 1.24 26.18 11.24
CA ASN A 350 1.20 26.73 12.59
C ASN A 350 0.73 28.20 12.58
N LYS A 351 1.18 29.00 11.63
CA LYS A 351 0.67 30.38 11.45
C LYS A 351 -0.81 30.41 11.12
N LEU A 352 -1.30 29.47 10.29
CA LEU A 352 -2.75 29.35 10.01
C LEU A 352 -3.55 28.99 11.26
N LYS A 353 -3.06 28.07 12.09
CA LYS A 353 -3.70 27.68 13.36
C LYS A 353 -3.77 28.85 14.34
N GLU A 354 -2.80 29.76 14.32
CA GLU A 354 -2.78 30.99 15.15
C GLU A 354 -3.64 32.10 14.56
N SER A 355 -4.03 32.02 13.29
CA SER A 355 -4.82 33.06 12.63
C SER A 355 -6.25 33.12 13.18
N GLU A 356 -6.85 34.33 13.11
CA GLU A 356 -8.23 34.56 13.57
C GLU A 356 -9.27 33.75 12.80
N TYR A 357 -8.95 33.32 11.58
CA TYR A 357 -9.84 32.45 10.75
C TYR A 357 -9.97 31.01 11.24
N TYR A 358 -8.92 30.50 11.92
CA TYR A 358 -8.91 29.11 12.41
C TYR A 358 -9.51 28.97 13.81
N LYS A 359 -9.34 29.98 14.66
CA LYS A 359 -9.86 29.99 16.06
C LYS A 359 -11.38 29.79 16.16
N PRO A 360 -12.23 30.43 15.32
CA PRO A 360 -13.67 30.22 15.39
C PRO A 360 -14.10 28.77 15.03
N MET A 361 -13.40 28.11 14.09
CA MET A 361 -13.71 26.73 13.72
C MET A 361 -13.39 25.74 14.85
N GLN A 362 -12.29 25.92 15.55
CA GLN A 362 -11.95 25.09 16.72
C GLN A 362 -12.96 25.26 17.86
N GLY A 363 -13.48 26.45 18.08
CA GLY A 363 -14.54 26.71 19.06
C GLY A 363 -15.83 25.97 18.75
N VAL A 364 -16.22 25.93 17.47
CA VAL A 364 -17.42 25.21 17.01
C VAL A 364 -17.26 23.69 17.13
N LEU A 365 -16.08 23.16 16.80
CA LEU A 365 -15.81 21.71 16.92
C LEU A 365 -15.69 21.28 18.39
N ALA A 366 -15.07 22.08 19.23
CA ALA A 366 -14.97 21.83 20.68
C ALA A 366 -16.34 21.87 21.38
N ASP A 367 -17.25 22.73 20.94
CA ASP A 367 -18.61 22.81 21.46
C ASP A 367 -19.52 21.63 20.98
N VAL A 368 -19.24 21.06 19.82
CA VAL A 368 -20.03 19.95 19.27
C VAL A 368 -19.65 18.61 19.88
N GLN A 369 -18.36 18.35 20.11
CA GLN A 369 -17.88 17.08 20.67
C GLN A 369 -18.42 16.76 22.08
N PRO A 370 -18.40 17.68 23.07
CA PRO A 370 -18.94 17.39 24.39
C PRO A 370 -20.45 17.18 24.39
N LYS A 371 -21.19 17.84 23.48
CA LYS A 371 -22.66 17.64 23.37
C LYS A 371 -23.02 16.26 22.83
N ILE A 372 -22.22 15.71 21.93
CA ILE A 372 -22.42 14.35 21.40
C ILE A 372 -22.14 13.32 22.49
N ILE A 373 -21.07 13.48 23.25
CA ILE A 373 -20.69 12.59 24.36
C ILE A 373 -21.76 12.62 25.47
N ASN A 374 -22.27 13.80 25.82
CA ASN A 374 -23.31 13.94 26.83
C ASN A 374 -24.66 13.35 26.37
N GLN A 375 -24.99 13.39 25.08
CA GLN A 375 -26.20 12.75 24.58
C GLN A 375 -26.08 11.23 24.53
N THR A 376 -24.89 10.68 24.26
CA THR A 376 -24.66 9.22 24.30
C THR A 376 -24.65 8.73 25.75
N GLY A 377 -24.02 9.44 26.68
CA GLY A 377 -24.02 9.10 28.10
C GLY A 377 -25.38 9.18 28.77
N ALA A 378 -26.24 10.12 28.34
CA ALA A 378 -27.61 10.22 28.86
C ALA A 378 -28.56 9.10 28.39
N ARG A 379 -28.21 8.40 27.29
CA ARG A 379 -28.98 7.24 26.81
C ARG A 379 -28.61 5.93 27.50
N GLU A 380 -27.42 5.81 28.09
CA GLU A 380 -27.03 4.63 28.87
C GLU A 380 -27.57 4.57 30.28
N VAL A 381 -28.08 5.70 30.81
CA VAL A 381 -28.65 5.79 32.19
C VAL A 381 -30.17 5.58 32.19
N LEU A 382 -30.82 5.37 31.05
CA LEU A 382 -32.26 5.16 30.91
C LEU A 382 -32.67 3.77 30.40
N VAL A 383 -31.82 2.75 30.63
CA VAL A 383 -32.21 1.34 30.43
C VAL A 383 -32.12 0.56 31.72
#